data_faf1974aedc1edab462fc04ccaaa48c3
#
_entry.id   faf1974aedc1edab462fc04ccaaa48c3
#
_cell.length_a   1.000
_cell.length_b   1.000
_cell.length_c   1.000
_cell.angle_alpha   90.00
_cell.angle_beta   90.00
_cell.angle_gamma   90.00
#
_symmetry.space_group_name_H-M   'P 1'
#
loop_
_entity.id
_entity.type
_entity.pdbx_description
1 polymer ?
#
loop_
_entity_poly.entity_id
_entity_poly.type
_entity_poly.pdbx_seq_one_letter_code
_entity_poly.pdbx_strand_id
1 'polypeptide(L)'
;LVYFNSDTLRVEDTAGILRDTTQVFRDYSAWYHFVITLDTPNATANDRIKVYVNGSQITSFSVLTNPTQNQSLSWNNNVNHNIGTYASGTYHFGGYMTEVNFIDGQALTPSSFGEYNADTGVWQPKRYAGSYGTNGFYLNFSNNSNTTAATLGADYSGNGNNWTPNN
;
A
#
# COMPACT_ATOMS: atom_id res chain seq x y z
N LEU A 1 2.67 -8.71 2.90
CA LEU A 1 3.48 -8.22 1.79
C LEU A 1 2.61 -7.70 0.64
N VAL A 2 3.11 -6.69 -0.07
CA VAL A 2 2.63 -6.28 -1.40
C VAL A 2 3.84 -6.24 -2.31
N TYR A 3 3.79 -6.93 -3.43
CA TYR A 3 4.91 -7.00 -4.36
C TYR A 3 4.48 -7.41 -5.77
N PHE A 4 5.35 -7.18 -6.74
CA PHE A 4 5.14 -7.68 -8.09
C PHE A 4 5.75 -9.08 -8.23
N ASN A 5 4.95 -10.02 -8.73
CA ASN A 5 5.35 -11.37 -9.05
C ASN A 5 5.14 -11.62 -10.55
N SER A 6 6.21 -11.63 -11.32
CA SER A 6 6.14 -11.78 -12.78
C SER A 6 5.11 -10.84 -13.42
N ASP A 7 5.20 -9.55 -13.12
CA ASP A 7 4.34 -8.46 -13.60
C ASP A 7 2.93 -8.38 -12.96
N THR A 8 2.47 -9.36 -12.20
CA THR A 8 1.20 -9.28 -11.46
C THR A 8 1.40 -8.65 -10.07
N LEU A 9 0.39 -7.96 -9.54
CA LEU A 9 0.42 -7.48 -8.16
C LEU A 9 -0.08 -8.57 -7.22
N ARG A 10 0.75 -8.90 -6.24
CA ARG A 10 0.42 -9.86 -5.20
C ARG A 10 0.29 -9.22 -3.83
N VAL A 11 -0.75 -9.59 -3.10
CA VAL A 11 -0.97 -9.28 -1.69
C VAL A 11 -0.89 -10.58 -0.91
N GLU A 12 -0.01 -10.63 0.08
CA GLU A 12 0.30 -11.84 0.85
C GLU A 12 0.38 -11.54 2.34
N ASP A 13 0.00 -12.50 3.14
CA ASP A 13 0.22 -12.52 4.59
C ASP A 13 1.03 -13.77 4.97
N THR A 14 1.41 -13.91 6.23
CA THR A 14 2.14 -15.10 6.74
C THR A 14 1.38 -16.40 6.50
N ALA A 15 0.05 -16.34 6.38
CA ALA A 15 -0.81 -17.47 6.05
C ALA A 15 -0.84 -17.85 4.56
N GLY A 16 -0.21 -17.06 3.67
CA GLY A 16 -0.12 -17.29 2.24
C GLY A 16 -0.69 -16.16 1.38
N ILE A 17 -0.87 -16.44 0.10
CA ILE A 17 -1.33 -15.47 -0.90
C ILE A 17 -2.81 -15.18 -0.71
N LEU A 18 -3.15 -13.92 -0.51
CA LEU A 18 -4.52 -13.43 -0.35
C LEU A 18 -5.12 -12.95 -1.69
N ARG A 19 -4.33 -12.23 -2.49
CA ARG A 19 -4.69 -11.75 -3.83
C ARG A 19 -3.50 -11.89 -4.77
N ASP A 20 -3.74 -12.37 -5.98
CA ASP A 20 -2.79 -12.30 -7.08
C ASP A 20 -3.58 -11.86 -8.33
N THR A 21 -3.24 -10.71 -8.89
CA THR A 21 -4.02 -10.12 -9.98
C THR A 21 -3.84 -10.89 -11.27
N THR A 22 -4.88 -10.95 -12.13
CA THR A 22 -4.71 -11.36 -13.53
C THR A 22 -4.20 -10.20 -14.39
N GLN A 23 -4.42 -8.97 -13.94
CA GLN A 23 -3.87 -7.77 -14.56
C GLN A 23 -2.35 -7.76 -14.40
N VAL A 24 -1.65 -7.42 -15.50
CA VAL A 24 -0.19 -7.28 -15.54
C VAL A 24 0.21 -5.80 -15.64
N PHE A 25 1.36 -5.46 -15.06
CA PHE A 25 1.90 -4.10 -14.93
C PHE A 25 3.27 -4.06 -15.61
N ARG A 26 3.28 -3.96 -16.94
CA ARG A 26 4.50 -4.08 -17.78
C ARG A 26 5.05 -2.76 -18.29
N ASP A 27 4.32 -1.67 -18.11
CA ASP A 27 4.83 -0.35 -18.47
C ASP A 27 5.66 0.21 -17.31
N TYR A 28 6.96 0.00 -17.36
CA TYR A 28 7.90 0.48 -16.35
C TYR A 28 8.13 1.99 -16.39
N SER A 29 7.60 2.69 -17.39
CA SER A 29 7.65 4.14 -17.51
C SER A 29 6.41 4.82 -16.90
N ALA A 30 5.35 4.06 -16.66
CA ALA A 30 4.11 4.56 -16.10
C ALA A 30 4.13 4.60 -14.57
N TRP A 31 3.45 5.59 -13.98
CA TRP A 31 3.10 5.60 -12.58
C TRP A 31 1.79 4.86 -12.36
N TYR A 32 1.78 3.99 -11.36
CA TYR A 32 0.59 3.28 -10.90
C TYR A 32 0.28 3.71 -9.47
N HIS A 33 -0.96 4.10 -9.20
CA HIS A 33 -1.44 4.38 -7.86
C HIS A 33 -2.22 3.19 -7.33
N PHE A 34 -1.70 2.52 -6.31
CA PHE A 34 -2.34 1.37 -5.69
C PHE A 34 -2.97 1.75 -4.36
N VAL A 35 -4.19 1.26 -4.10
CA VAL A 35 -4.83 1.28 -2.78
C VAL A 35 -5.23 -0.13 -2.43
N ILE A 36 -4.78 -0.60 -1.27
CA ILE A 36 -5.16 -1.90 -0.72
C ILE A 36 -5.90 -1.67 0.60
N THR A 37 -7.12 -2.14 0.68
CA THR A 37 -7.94 -2.08 1.90
C THR A 37 -8.04 -3.43 2.56
N LEU A 38 -7.85 -3.45 3.89
CA LEU A 38 -7.99 -4.61 4.74
C LEU A 38 -9.06 -4.32 5.78
N ASP A 39 -10.19 -5.05 5.72
CA ASP A 39 -11.34 -4.93 6.60
C ASP A 39 -11.79 -6.34 7.04
N THR A 40 -10.96 -6.99 7.86
CA THR A 40 -11.26 -8.38 8.29
C THR A 40 -12.56 -8.51 9.08
N PRO A 41 -13.08 -7.49 9.82
CA PRO A 41 -14.40 -7.53 10.44
C PRO A 41 -15.57 -7.63 9.45
N ASN A 42 -15.38 -7.29 8.18
CA ASN A 42 -16.45 -7.25 7.19
C ASN A 42 -17.18 -8.61 7.09
N ALA A 43 -18.53 -8.58 7.13
CA ALA A 43 -19.35 -9.79 7.04
C ALA A 43 -19.19 -10.49 5.68
N THR A 44 -19.06 -9.69 4.59
CA THR A 44 -18.85 -10.18 3.24
C THR A 44 -17.40 -10.56 3.02
N ALA A 45 -17.11 -11.84 2.82
CA ALA A 45 -15.74 -12.35 2.71
C ALA A 45 -14.91 -11.64 1.61
N ASN A 46 -15.50 -11.40 0.44
CA ASN A 46 -14.80 -10.75 -0.68
C ASN A 46 -14.51 -9.26 -0.43
N ASP A 47 -15.19 -8.64 0.51
CA ASP A 47 -14.98 -7.23 0.88
C ASP A 47 -13.91 -7.03 1.94
N ARG A 48 -13.37 -8.13 2.53
CA ARG A 48 -12.32 -8.05 3.55
C ARG A 48 -10.99 -7.59 3.01
N ILE A 49 -10.74 -7.82 1.72
CA ILE A 49 -9.54 -7.33 1.03
C ILE A 49 -9.95 -6.83 -0.35
N LYS A 50 -9.72 -5.55 -0.60
CA LYS A 50 -9.90 -4.93 -1.91
C LYS A 50 -8.60 -4.34 -2.42
N VAL A 51 -8.37 -4.45 -3.70
CA VAL A 51 -7.21 -3.90 -4.41
C VAL A 51 -7.72 -2.96 -5.49
N TYR A 52 -7.11 -1.80 -5.56
CA TYR A 52 -7.43 -0.80 -6.57
C TYR A 52 -6.17 -0.33 -7.28
N VAL A 53 -6.32 0.00 -8.55
CA VAL A 53 -5.28 0.66 -9.36
C VAL A 53 -5.87 1.88 -10.05
N ASN A 54 -5.21 3.02 -9.92
CA ASN A 54 -5.61 4.28 -10.54
C ASN A 54 -7.11 4.58 -10.34
N GLY A 55 -7.60 4.44 -9.10
CA GLY A 55 -8.98 4.68 -8.71
C GLY A 55 -9.97 3.55 -9.00
N SER A 56 -9.62 2.56 -9.83
CA SER A 56 -10.50 1.46 -10.25
C SER A 56 -10.24 0.19 -9.45
N GLN A 57 -11.30 -0.48 -9.00
CA GLN A 57 -11.17 -1.75 -8.28
C GLN A 57 -10.74 -2.89 -9.21
N ILE A 58 -9.72 -3.65 -8.82
CA ILE A 58 -9.37 -4.91 -9.47
C ILE A 58 -10.32 -5.98 -8.94
N THR A 59 -11.00 -6.66 -9.85
CA THR A 59 -11.98 -7.71 -9.51
C THR A 59 -11.60 -9.09 -10.04
N SER A 60 -10.57 -9.18 -10.90
CA SER A 60 -10.09 -10.43 -11.48
C SER A 60 -8.77 -10.84 -10.87
N PHE A 61 -8.72 -12.03 -10.27
CA PHE A 61 -7.57 -12.58 -9.57
C PHE A 61 -7.32 -14.01 -10.01
N SER A 62 -6.05 -14.38 -10.16
CA SER A 62 -5.60 -15.77 -10.33
C SER A 62 -5.61 -16.52 -8.99
N VAL A 63 -5.37 -15.80 -7.89
CA VAL A 63 -5.56 -16.28 -6.53
C VAL A 63 -6.44 -15.29 -5.77
N LEU A 64 -7.55 -15.79 -5.21
CA LEU A 64 -8.47 -15.06 -4.36
C LEU A 64 -8.71 -15.87 -3.10
N THR A 65 -8.02 -15.53 -2.03
CA THR A 65 -8.17 -16.14 -0.69
C THR A 65 -8.65 -15.08 0.29
N ASN A 66 -9.75 -15.35 0.95
CA ASN A 66 -10.29 -14.42 1.94
C ASN A 66 -9.86 -14.82 3.35
N PRO A 67 -9.38 -13.90 4.17
CA PRO A 67 -9.19 -14.16 5.59
C PRO A 67 -10.54 -14.52 6.24
N THR A 68 -10.52 -15.26 7.33
CA THR A 68 -11.73 -15.45 8.14
C THR A 68 -12.18 -14.12 8.75
N GLN A 69 -13.45 -14.01 9.08
CA GLN A 69 -13.96 -12.79 9.73
C GLN A 69 -13.23 -12.56 11.06
N ASN A 70 -12.82 -11.30 11.28
CA ASN A 70 -12.03 -10.87 12.43
C ASN A 70 -10.64 -11.53 12.54
N GLN A 71 -10.13 -12.11 11.46
CA GLN A 71 -8.76 -12.67 11.46
C GLN A 71 -7.74 -11.55 11.69
N SER A 72 -6.85 -11.76 12.64
CA SER A 72 -5.66 -10.92 12.79
C SER A 72 -4.65 -11.29 11.71
N LEU A 73 -4.24 -10.31 10.92
CA LEU A 73 -3.19 -10.43 9.90
C LEU A 73 -1.89 -9.82 10.43
N SER A 74 -0.77 -10.09 9.76
CA SER A 74 0.53 -9.47 10.11
C SER A 74 0.60 -7.96 9.81
N TRP A 75 -0.32 -7.47 9.01
CA TRP A 75 -0.49 -6.04 8.73
C TRP A 75 -0.92 -5.29 10.00
N ASN A 76 -0.25 -4.17 10.30
CA ASN A 76 -0.49 -3.38 11.51
C ASN A 76 -0.30 -4.18 12.83
N ASN A 77 0.50 -5.21 12.81
CA ASN A 77 0.84 -6.00 13.98
C ASN A 77 2.27 -5.66 14.45
N ASN A 78 2.62 -6.03 15.68
CA ASN A 78 3.95 -5.79 16.24
C ASN A 78 5.00 -6.78 15.66
N VAL A 79 5.30 -6.59 14.39
CA VAL A 79 6.33 -7.31 13.62
C VAL A 79 7.13 -6.33 12.78
N ASN A 80 8.30 -6.74 12.30
CA ASN A 80 9.08 -5.90 11.41
C ASN A 80 8.33 -5.66 10.09
N HIS A 81 8.23 -4.40 9.71
CA HIS A 81 7.69 -3.96 8.44
C HIS A 81 8.79 -3.33 7.58
N ASN A 82 8.76 -3.58 6.28
CA ASN A 82 9.72 -3.03 5.34
C ASN A 82 9.00 -2.38 4.16
N ILE A 83 9.57 -1.30 3.63
CA ILE A 83 9.16 -0.63 2.39
C ILE A 83 10.32 -0.72 1.42
N GLY A 84 10.03 -1.13 0.17
CA GLY A 84 11.03 -1.26 -0.88
C GLY A 84 11.91 -2.51 -0.83
N THR A 85 11.73 -3.39 0.18
CA THR A 85 12.47 -4.65 0.27
C THR A 85 11.66 -5.74 0.97
N TYR A 86 12.05 -7.00 0.74
CA TYR A 86 11.58 -8.13 1.52
C TYR A 86 12.34 -8.23 2.86
N ALA A 87 11.74 -8.87 3.85
CA ALA A 87 12.19 -8.92 5.25
C ALA A 87 13.66 -9.32 5.48
N SER A 88 14.28 -10.04 4.56
CA SER A 88 15.69 -10.46 4.64
C SER A 88 16.66 -9.50 3.94
N GLY A 89 16.16 -8.42 3.32
CA GLY A 89 16.99 -7.53 2.50
C GLY A 89 17.49 -8.15 1.19
N THR A 90 16.89 -9.26 0.74
CA THR A 90 17.35 -9.99 -0.45
C THR A 90 16.63 -9.63 -1.74
N TYR A 91 15.42 -9.07 -1.65
CA TYR A 91 14.63 -8.66 -2.81
C TYR A 91 14.28 -7.17 -2.65
N HIS A 92 14.85 -6.35 -3.50
CA HIS A 92 14.62 -4.90 -3.51
C HIS A 92 13.62 -4.52 -4.60
N PHE A 93 12.79 -3.54 -4.32
CA PHE A 93 11.94 -2.93 -5.34
C PHE A 93 12.81 -2.10 -6.30
N GLY A 94 12.84 -2.51 -7.56
CA GLY A 94 13.60 -1.84 -8.62
C GLY A 94 12.76 -0.79 -9.33
N GLY A 95 12.48 0.33 -8.68
CA GLY A 95 11.63 1.39 -9.26
C GLY A 95 11.61 2.64 -8.40
N TYR A 96 10.70 3.55 -8.74
CA TYR A 96 10.46 4.78 -7.98
C TYR A 96 9.19 4.64 -7.15
N MET A 97 9.19 5.20 -5.94
CA MET A 97 8.07 5.17 -5.00
C MET A 97 7.89 6.56 -4.40
N THR A 98 6.64 6.97 -4.25
CA THR A 98 6.26 8.21 -3.58
C THR A 98 4.86 8.06 -2.97
N GLU A 99 4.48 9.00 -2.11
CA GLU A 99 3.13 9.09 -1.53
C GLU A 99 2.68 7.79 -0.83
N VAL A 100 3.58 7.19 -0.03
CA VAL A 100 3.25 5.98 0.73
C VAL A 100 2.45 6.37 1.97
N ASN A 101 1.18 5.97 1.98
CA ASN A 101 0.25 6.21 3.08
C ASN A 101 -0.10 4.88 3.75
N PHE A 102 -0.09 4.84 5.06
CA PHE A 102 -0.67 3.77 5.87
C PHE A 102 -1.71 4.36 6.81
N ILE A 103 -2.94 3.88 6.73
CA ILE A 103 -4.05 4.37 7.55
C ILE A 103 -4.45 3.27 8.52
N ASP A 104 -4.30 3.55 9.81
CA ASP A 104 -4.67 2.63 10.87
C ASP A 104 -6.14 2.82 11.28
N GLY A 105 -6.85 1.71 11.40
CA GLY A 105 -8.23 1.65 11.91
C GLY A 105 -9.33 2.05 10.92
N GLN A 106 -8.99 2.28 9.64
CA GLN A 106 -9.97 2.66 8.61
C GLN A 106 -9.73 1.93 7.29
N ALA A 107 -10.80 1.41 6.70
CA ALA A 107 -10.78 0.81 5.35
C ALA A 107 -11.29 1.84 4.33
N LEU A 108 -10.40 2.69 3.83
CA LEU A 108 -10.72 3.80 2.94
C LEU A 108 -10.72 3.36 1.46
N THR A 109 -11.41 4.16 0.62
CA THR A 109 -11.46 3.97 -0.82
C THR A 109 -10.42 4.86 -1.53
N PRO A 110 -10.10 4.60 -2.82
CA PRO A 110 -9.15 5.41 -3.58
C PRO A 110 -9.44 6.91 -3.59
N SER A 111 -10.71 7.30 -3.52
CA SER A 111 -11.12 8.72 -3.51
C SER A 111 -10.56 9.52 -2.32
N SER A 112 -10.08 8.85 -1.28
CA SER A 112 -9.36 9.49 -0.17
C SER A 112 -7.94 9.92 -0.55
N PHE A 113 -7.33 9.27 -1.55
CA PHE A 113 -5.92 9.41 -1.91
C PHE A 113 -5.69 9.90 -3.34
N GLY A 114 -6.75 10.04 -4.12
CA GLY A 114 -6.66 10.49 -5.50
C GLY A 114 -8.02 10.89 -6.06
N GLU A 115 -7.98 11.43 -7.27
CA GLU A 115 -9.16 11.86 -8.01
C GLU A 115 -8.90 11.84 -9.51
N TYR A 116 -9.95 11.83 -10.31
CA TYR A 116 -9.83 12.04 -11.74
C TYR A 116 -9.70 13.52 -12.04
N ASN A 117 -8.70 13.90 -12.82
CA ASN A 117 -8.59 15.25 -13.35
C ASN A 117 -9.82 15.54 -14.24
N ALA A 118 -10.52 16.64 -13.96
CA ALA A 118 -11.79 16.95 -14.63
C ALA A 118 -11.63 17.22 -16.13
N ASP A 119 -10.46 17.73 -16.55
CA ASP A 119 -10.21 18.11 -17.94
C ASP A 119 -9.69 16.96 -18.79
N THR A 120 -8.87 16.10 -18.19
CA THR A 120 -8.16 15.03 -18.91
C THR A 120 -8.72 13.63 -18.66
N GLY A 121 -9.53 13.46 -17.60
CA GLY A 121 -10.00 12.15 -17.16
C GLY A 121 -8.91 11.23 -16.60
N VAL A 122 -7.69 11.74 -16.41
CA VAL A 122 -6.57 10.97 -15.88
C VAL A 122 -6.63 10.92 -14.36
N TRP A 123 -6.43 9.75 -13.78
CA TRP A 123 -6.30 9.60 -12.34
C TRP A 123 -5.01 10.25 -11.85
N GLN A 124 -5.11 11.04 -10.79
CA GLN A 124 -3.98 11.70 -10.14
C GLN A 124 -4.06 11.55 -8.63
N PRO A 125 -2.92 11.37 -7.92
CA PRO A 125 -2.91 11.31 -6.48
C PRO A 125 -3.25 12.67 -5.88
N LYS A 126 -3.87 12.65 -4.69
CA LYS A 126 -4.05 13.83 -3.83
C LYS A 126 -3.63 13.49 -2.41
N ARG A 127 -3.18 14.50 -1.68
CA ARG A 127 -2.81 14.33 -0.28
C ARG A 127 -4.02 13.92 0.55
N TYR A 128 -3.89 12.87 1.34
CA TYR A 128 -4.89 12.49 2.34
C TYR A 128 -4.97 13.55 3.45
N ALA A 129 -6.19 13.95 3.80
CA ALA A 129 -6.45 15.00 4.80
C ALA A 129 -7.17 14.48 6.06
N GLY A 130 -7.40 13.18 6.16
CA GLY A 130 -8.06 12.55 7.31
C GLY A 130 -7.08 12.14 8.41
N SER A 131 -7.59 11.41 9.40
CA SER A 131 -6.79 10.85 10.48
C SER A 131 -6.02 9.61 10.02
N TYR A 132 -4.74 9.55 10.34
CA TYR A 132 -3.88 8.39 10.04
C TYR A 132 -4.03 7.26 11.08
N GLY A 133 -4.71 7.50 12.22
CA GLY A 133 -4.74 6.56 13.34
C GLY A 133 -3.41 6.53 14.10
N THR A 134 -3.27 5.63 15.07
CA THR A 134 -2.09 5.62 15.96
C THR A 134 -0.82 5.14 15.25
N ASN A 135 -0.92 4.08 14.46
CA ASN A 135 0.22 3.47 13.77
C ASN A 135 0.36 3.96 12.32
N GLY A 136 -0.53 4.85 11.88
CA GLY A 136 -0.52 5.37 10.52
C GLY A 136 0.64 6.31 10.26
N PHE A 137 1.06 6.40 9.00
CA PHE A 137 2.16 7.27 8.56
C PHE A 137 1.95 7.75 7.11
N TYR A 138 2.69 8.78 6.75
CA TYR A 138 2.78 9.30 5.39
C TYR A 138 4.22 9.61 5.01
N LEU A 139 4.74 8.89 4.02
CA LEU A 139 6.09 9.10 3.50
C LEU A 139 6.01 9.66 2.08
N ASN A 140 6.39 10.90 1.91
CA ASN A 140 6.48 11.54 0.59
C ASN A 140 7.89 11.57 0.02
N PHE A 141 8.90 11.17 0.83
CA PHE A 141 10.33 11.12 0.48
C PHE A 141 10.90 12.46 -0.04
N SER A 142 10.29 13.60 0.34
CA SER A 142 10.69 14.91 -0.18
C SER A 142 11.98 15.44 0.42
N ASN A 143 12.34 15.03 1.63
CA ASN A 143 13.56 15.45 2.29
C ASN A 143 14.68 14.43 2.09
N ASN A 144 15.44 14.57 1.03
CA ASN A 144 16.57 13.72 0.66
C ASN A 144 17.95 14.31 1.08
N SER A 145 17.96 15.26 2.01
CA SER A 145 19.22 15.89 2.48
C SER A 145 20.12 14.92 3.25
N ASN A 146 19.58 13.82 3.77
CA ASN A 146 20.32 12.75 4.44
C ASN A 146 19.49 11.44 4.43
N THR A 147 20.15 10.30 4.70
CA THR A 147 19.53 8.97 4.81
C THR A 147 19.20 8.62 6.27
N THR A 148 18.43 9.46 6.93
CA THR A 148 17.99 9.26 8.32
C THR A 148 16.48 9.17 8.43
N ALA A 149 16.00 8.66 9.57
CA ALA A 149 14.57 8.61 9.87
C ALA A 149 13.92 10.00 9.93
N ALA A 150 14.68 11.05 10.30
CA ALA A 150 14.18 12.42 10.36
C ALA A 150 14.25 13.17 9.01
N THR A 151 14.81 12.56 7.99
CA THR A 151 14.96 13.14 6.63
C THR A 151 14.24 12.27 5.61
N LEU A 152 14.95 11.36 4.94
CA LEU A 152 14.37 10.48 3.93
C LEU A 152 13.20 9.63 4.47
N GLY A 153 13.29 9.17 5.71
CA GLY A 153 12.26 8.37 6.37
C GLY A 153 11.24 9.18 7.19
N ALA A 154 11.19 10.51 7.02
CA ALA A 154 10.31 11.36 7.82
C ALA A 154 8.82 11.09 7.53
N ASP A 155 8.06 10.93 8.60
CA ASP A 155 6.60 10.81 8.57
C ASP A 155 5.95 12.18 8.57
N TYR A 156 5.18 12.47 7.53
CA TYR A 156 4.45 13.74 7.37
C TYR A 156 2.96 13.63 7.74
N SER A 157 2.54 12.53 8.38
CA SER A 157 1.17 12.37 8.89
C SER A 157 0.87 13.21 10.14
N GLY A 158 1.91 13.58 10.86
CA GLY A 158 1.82 14.24 12.17
C GLY A 158 1.95 13.28 13.36
N ASN A 159 2.01 11.97 13.13
CA ASN A 159 2.14 10.97 14.21
C ASN A 159 3.61 10.79 14.67
N GLY A 160 4.58 11.14 13.82
CA GLY A 160 6.00 10.95 14.11
C GLY A 160 6.48 9.49 13.95
N ASN A 161 5.73 8.66 13.20
CA ASN A 161 6.08 7.27 12.89
C ASN A 161 7.13 7.21 11.78
N ASN A 162 8.30 7.77 12.04
CA ASN A 162 9.40 7.83 11.08
C ASN A 162 9.97 6.44 10.77
N TRP A 163 10.44 6.26 9.54
CA TRP A 163 11.04 5.02 9.05
C TRP A 163 12.56 5.14 8.96
N THR A 164 13.27 4.11 9.41
CA THR A 164 14.73 4.07 9.30
C THR A 164 15.15 3.59 7.92
N PRO A 165 15.77 4.43 7.08
CA PRO A 165 16.37 3.98 5.82
C PRO A 165 17.53 3.02 6.09
N ASN A 166 17.55 1.91 5.35
CA ASN A 166 18.65 0.92 5.38
C ASN A 166 19.21 0.79 3.96
N ASN A 167 20.53 0.81 3.84
CA ASN A 167 21.27 0.62 2.59
C ASN A 167 21.86 -0.79 2.54
#